data_618c03970bcde166558daa823ebc41d5
#
_entry.id   618c03970bcde166558daa823ebc41d5
#
_cell.length_a   1.000
_cell.length_b   1.000
_cell.length_c   1.000
_cell.angle_alpha   90.00
_cell.angle_beta   90.00
_cell.angle_gamma   90.00
#
_symmetry.space_group_name_H-M   'P 1'
#
loop_
_entity.id
_entity.type
_entity.pdbx_description
1 polymer ?
#
loop_
_entity_poly.entity_id
_entity_poly.type
_entity_poly.pdbx_seq_one_letter_code
_entity_poly.pdbx_strand_id
1 'polypeptide(L)'
;NQGLVKTLEEKLGTTLVISDKAQLCGPLKFYHQMDSSVGLMKLIPSADASLLDYMAAHYDAVIIESFGVGGLPSYDDGGDYYRAVAHWISLGKTVIMTTQVTNEGSNMSVYEVGKKIKREFGLLEAYDMTLEAAVTKIMWILTQTREPEKVRELFYQTVNHDILWKSS
;
A
#
# COMPACT_ATOMS: atom_id res chain seq x y z
N ASN A 1 -10.74 -11.37 -31.12
CA ASN A 1 -10.18 -11.47 -29.73
C ASN A 1 -11.20 -11.92 -28.67
N GLN A 2 -12.52 -11.67 -28.84
CA GLN A 2 -13.53 -12.13 -27.88
C GLN A 2 -13.59 -13.68 -27.77
N GLY A 3 -13.38 -14.40 -28.87
CA GLY A 3 -13.33 -15.87 -28.84
C GLY A 3 -12.15 -16.43 -28.05
N LEU A 4 -10.98 -15.80 -28.13
CA LEU A 4 -9.79 -16.21 -27.36
C LEU A 4 -10.00 -16.00 -25.86
N VAL A 5 -10.58 -14.87 -25.47
CA VAL A 5 -10.90 -14.54 -24.07
C VAL A 5 -11.86 -15.56 -23.48
N LYS A 6 -12.97 -15.84 -24.16
CA LYS A 6 -13.95 -16.84 -23.74
C LYS A 6 -13.31 -18.22 -23.56
N THR A 7 -12.43 -18.62 -24.49
CA THR A 7 -11.70 -19.89 -24.40
C THR A 7 -10.75 -19.93 -23.19
N LEU A 8 -10.10 -18.81 -22.87
CA LEU A 8 -9.22 -18.71 -21.71
C LEU A 8 -10.01 -18.75 -20.40
N GLU A 9 -11.13 -18.05 -20.33
CA GLU A 9 -12.02 -18.09 -19.17
C GLU A 9 -12.56 -19.51 -18.89
N GLU A 10 -13.00 -20.21 -19.94
CA GLU A 10 -13.47 -21.60 -19.85
C GLU A 10 -12.36 -22.55 -19.36
N LYS A 11 -11.12 -22.37 -19.81
CA LYS A 11 -9.99 -23.22 -19.43
C LYS A 11 -9.43 -22.93 -18.04
N LEU A 12 -9.44 -21.68 -17.63
CA LEU A 12 -8.87 -21.25 -16.35
C LEU A 12 -9.90 -21.25 -15.23
N GLY A 13 -11.19 -21.38 -15.54
CA GLY A 13 -12.28 -21.33 -14.55
C GLY A 13 -12.37 -19.98 -13.84
N THR A 14 -11.90 -18.92 -14.49
CA THR A 14 -11.87 -17.56 -13.92
C THR A 14 -12.40 -16.56 -14.94
N THR A 15 -12.99 -15.48 -14.44
CA THR A 15 -13.45 -14.38 -15.29
C THR A 15 -12.30 -13.42 -15.57
N LEU A 16 -12.00 -13.22 -16.85
CA LEU A 16 -11.03 -12.22 -17.27
C LEU A 16 -11.70 -10.85 -17.41
N VAL A 17 -11.26 -9.91 -16.60
CA VAL A 17 -11.70 -8.51 -16.72
C VAL A 17 -10.92 -7.85 -17.85
N ILE A 18 -11.57 -7.62 -18.98
CA ILE A 18 -10.99 -6.82 -20.06
C ILE A 18 -11.45 -5.40 -19.86
N SER A 19 -10.50 -4.50 -19.58
CA SER A 19 -10.83 -3.09 -19.56
C SER A 19 -11.25 -2.60 -20.94
N ASP A 20 -12.31 -1.84 -21.00
CA ASP A 20 -12.80 -1.26 -22.24
C ASP A 20 -11.72 -0.34 -22.83
N LYS A 21 -11.30 -0.60 -24.06
CA LYS A 21 -10.27 0.21 -24.74
C LYS A 21 -10.60 1.70 -24.82
N ALA A 22 -11.87 2.05 -24.66
CA ALA A 22 -12.32 3.43 -24.66
C ALA A 22 -11.79 4.26 -23.49
N GLN A 23 -11.38 3.63 -22.39
CA GLN A 23 -10.78 4.33 -21.22
C GLN A 23 -9.29 4.62 -21.38
N LEU A 24 -8.63 4.04 -22.38
CA LEU A 24 -7.19 4.25 -22.62
C LEU A 24 -6.89 5.42 -23.58
N CYS A 25 -7.89 6.15 -24.03
CA CYS A 25 -7.74 7.17 -25.07
C CYS A 25 -7.52 8.60 -24.55
N GLY A 26 -6.93 8.77 -23.37
CA GLY A 26 -6.40 10.06 -22.95
C GLY A 26 -5.02 10.35 -23.58
N PRO A 27 -4.58 11.62 -23.62
CA PRO A 27 -3.24 11.94 -24.06
C PRO A 27 -2.24 11.26 -23.14
N LEU A 28 -1.20 10.64 -23.74
CA LEU A 28 -0.13 9.98 -23.00
C LEU A 28 0.58 11.00 -22.10
N LYS A 29 0.60 10.69 -20.79
CA LYS A 29 1.29 11.53 -19.80
C LYS A 29 2.58 10.83 -19.36
N PHE A 30 3.67 11.55 -19.37
CA PHE A 30 4.95 11.07 -18.89
C PHE A 30 5.27 11.71 -17.53
N TYR A 31 5.66 10.90 -16.57
CA TYR A 31 6.14 11.33 -15.26
C TYR A 31 7.62 10.97 -15.18
N HIS A 32 8.47 11.99 -15.13
CA HIS A 32 9.93 11.82 -15.20
C HIS A 32 10.62 11.88 -13.85
N GLN A 33 9.87 12.15 -12.79
CA GLN A 33 10.43 12.33 -11.46
C GLN A 33 9.85 11.31 -10.49
N MET A 34 10.73 10.78 -9.65
CA MET A 34 10.41 9.92 -8.52
C MET A 34 11.15 10.45 -7.29
N ASP A 35 10.45 10.59 -6.18
CA ASP A 35 11.07 10.96 -4.91
C ASP A 35 11.54 9.69 -4.19
N SER A 36 12.83 9.60 -3.91
CA SER A 36 13.42 8.43 -3.24
C SER A 36 13.31 8.48 -1.71
N SER A 37 12.61 9.47 -1.13
CA SER A 37 12.39 9.59 0.30
C SER A 37 11.38 8.55 0.83
N VAL A 38 11.52 7.29 0.43
CA VAL A 38 10.66 6.16 0.75
C VAL A 38 11.47 5.02 1.34
N GLY A 39 11.16 4.63 2.57
CA GLY A 39 11.74 3.47 3.24
C GLY A 39 10.87 2.23 3.09
N LEU A 40 11.48 1.06 3.08
CA LEU A 40 10.81 -0.25 3.14
C LEU A 40 11.28 -1.02 4.36
N MET A 41 10.34 -1.41 5.21
CA MET A 41 10.59 -2.32 6.33
C MET A 41 9.85 -3.63 6.13
N LYS A 42 10.58 -4.69 5.85
CA LYS A 42 10.05 -6.04 5.85
C LYS A 42 10.04 -6.59 7.27
N LEU A 43 8.88 -6.96 7.77
CA LEU A 43 8.77 -7.58 9.09
C LEU A 43 9.28 -9.02 9.05
N ILE A 44 10.17 -9.33 9.96
CA ILE A 44 10.64 -10.70 10.25
C ILE A 44 10.45 -10.98 11.75
N PRO A 45 10.45 -12.27 12.23
CA PRO A 45 10.22 -12.62 13.62
C PRO A 45 11.22 -11.92 14.48
N SER A 46 11.85 -11.17 14.69
CA SER A 46 12.86 -10.46 15.50
C SER A 46 13.12 -9.03 15.01
N ALA A 47 12.30 -8.52 14.09
CA ALA A 47 12.45 -7.15 13.65
C ALA A 47 12.22 -6.18 14.84
N ASP A 48 13.10 -5.22 14.97
CA ASP A 48 13.04 -4.22 16.04
C ASP A 48 12.32 -2.96 15.54
N ALA A 49 11.34 -2.50 16.30
CA ALA A 49 10.57 -1.30 15.98
C ALA A 49 11.42 -0.02 15.95
N SER A 50 12.57 0.01 16.63
CA SER A 50 13.51 1.14 16.59
C SER A 50 14.02 1.46 15.17
N LEU A 51 13.97 0.49 14.27
CA LEU A 51 14.29 0.71 12.86
C LEU A 51 13.31 1.70 12.21
N LEU A 52 12.04 1.70 12.61
CA LEU A 52 11.06 2.70 12.15
C LEU A 52 11.41 4.10 12.65
N ASP A 53 11.90 4.23 13.90
CA ASP A 53 12.33 5.53 14.42
C ASP A 53 13.54 6.06 13.66
N TYR A 54 14.50 5.19 13.35
CA TYR A 54 15.63 5.56 12.48
C TYR A 54 15.16 6.00 11.08
N MET A 55 14.25 5.24 10.46
CA MET A 55 13.70 5.57 9.16
C MET A 55 12.93 6.89 9.18
N ALA A 56 12.24 7.23 10.27
CA ALA A 56 11.50 8.47 10.40
C ALA A 56 12.39 9.72 10.30
N ALA A 57 13.66 9.61 10.64
CA ALA A 57 14.63 10.70 10.49
C ALA A 57 15.13 10.89 9.05
N HIS A 58 14.94 9.89 8.16
CA HIS A 58 15.57 9.87 6.84
C HIS A 58 14.60 9.82 5.66
N TYR A 59 13.34 9.41 5.88
CA TYR A 59 12.34 9.22 4.83
C TYR A 59 11.05 9.99 5.13
N ASP A 60 10.29 10.31 4.10
CA ASP A 60 8.98 10.97 4.18
C ASP A 60 7.82 9.97 4.13
N ALA A 61 8.08 8.78 3.60
CA ALA A 61 7.14 7.67 3.66
C ALA A 61 7.84 6.37 4.03
N VAL A 62 7.11 5.47 4.70
CA VAL A 62 7.55 4.09 4.94
C VAL A 62 6.47 3.12 4.50
N ILE A 63 6.93 2.05 3.84
CA ILE A 63 6.11 0.88 3.54
C ILE A 63 6.50 -0.21 4.53
N ILE A 64 5.53 -0.77 5.24
CA ILE A 64 5.71 -1.89 6.15
C ILE A 64 5.13 -3.15 5.49
N GLU A 65 6.00 -4.06 5.10
CA GLU A 65 5.64 -5.35 4.53
C GLU A 65 5.42 -6.36 5.66
N SER A 66 4.17 -6.58 6.02
CA SER A 66 3.72 -7.30 7.20
C SER A 66 3.49 -8.80 6.96
N PHE A 67 3.29 -9.55 8.03
CA PHE A 67 2.89 -10.95 7.98
C PHE A 67 1.40 -11.12 7.66
N GLY A 68 1.04 -12.29 7.10
CA GLY A 68 -0.34 -12.68 6.85
C GLY A 68 -1.09 -11.59 6.09
N VAL A 69 -2.32 -11.33 6.46
CA VAL A 69 -3.17 -10.32 5.79
C VAL A 69 -2.88 -8.87 6.19
N GLY A 70 -1.82 -8.62 6.93
CA GLY A 70 -1.44 -7.28 7.41
C GLY A 70 -1.67 -7.10 8.91
N GLY A 71 -0.81 -6.33 9.54
CA GLY A 71 -0.85 -6.02 10.96
C GLY A 71 0.55 -5.77 11.50
N LEU A 72 0.63 -5.21 12.69
CA LEU A 72 1.88 -5.00 13.39
C LEU A 72 2.00 -6.02 14.53
N PRO A 73 3.22 -6.49 14.84
CA PRO A 73 3.41 -7.31 16.04
C PRO A 73 2.96 -6.52 17.27
N SER A 74 1.98 -7.04 17.98
CA SER A 74 1.58 -6.50 19.29
C SER A 74 1.65 -7.63 20.30
N TYR A 75 2.67 -7.61 21.13
CA TYR A 75 2.78 -8.56 22.23
C TYR A 75 2.12 -8.01 23.50
N ASP A 76 1.90 -6.67 23.55
CA ASP A 76 1.21 -5.99 24.64
C ASP A 76 0.46 -4.75 24.11
N ASP A 77 -0.56 -4.28 24.83
CA ASP A 77 -1.31 -3.06 24.52
C ASP A 77 -0.38 -1.83 24.47
N GLY A 78 -0.05 -1.37 23.29
CA GLY A 78 0.80 -0.21 23.05
C GLY A 78 2.26 -0.53 22.78
N GLY A 79 2.57 -1.71 22.21
CA GLY A 79 3.92 -2.15 21.89
C GLY A 79 4.74 -1.14 21.06
N ASP A 80 6.02 -1.38 20.97
CA ASP A 80 7.00 -0.47 20.35
C ASP A 80 6.66 -0.10 18.90
N TYR A 81 6.05 -1.01 18.15
CA TYR A 81 5.58 -0.72 16.79
C TYR A 81 4.46 0.31 16.75
N TYR A 82 3.50 0.23 17.67
CA TYR A 82 2.41 1.19 17.77
C TYR A 82 2.95 2.59 18.02
N ARG A 83 3.88 2.73 18.97
CA ARG A 83 4.53 3.99 19.30
C ARG A 83 5.34 4.54 18.12
N ALA A 84 6.11 3.69 17.44
CA ALA A 84 6.90 4.09 16.27
C ALA A 84 6.00 4.58 15.12
N VAL A 85 4.89 3.90 14.85
CA VAL A 85 3.91 4.34 13.85
C VAL A 85 3.24 5.65 14.26
N ALA A 86 2.85 5.79 15.53
CA ALA A 86 2.31 7.05 16.07
C ALA A 86 3.30 8.21 15.89
N HIS A 87 4.58 7.97 16.10
CA HIS A 87 5.64 8.94 15.86
C HIS A 87 5.68 9.39 14.39
N TRP A 88 5.67 8.45 13.42
CA TRP A 88 5.61 8.77 11.99
C TRP A 88 4.44 9.70 11.65
N ILE A 89 3.25 9.36 12.13
CA ILE A 89 2.03 10.15 11.88
C ILE A 89 2.10 11.53 12.54
N SER A 90 2.65 11.62 13.75
CA SER A 90 2.85 12.91 14.44
C SER A 90 3.80 13.86 13.68
N LEU A 91 4.71 13.31 12.88
CA LEU A 91 5.58 14.08 11.99
C LEU A 91 4.91 14.46 10.65
N GLY A 92 3.64 14.09 10.43
CA GLY A 92 2.92 14.31 9.17
C GLY A 92 3.42 13.43 8.02
N LYS A 93 4.13 12.34 8.32
CA LYS A 93 4.71 11.43 7.34
C LYS A 93 3.78 10.27 7.01
N THR A 94 3.97 9.67 5.85
CA THR A 94 3.10 8.61 5.33
C THR A 94 3.56 7.23 5.79
N VAL A 95 2.62 6.44 6.31
CA VAL A 95 2.83 5.02 6.60
C VAL A 95 1.87 4.18 5.75
N ILE A 96 2.43 3.22 5.02
CA ILE A 96 1.70 2.31 4.13
C ILE A 96 1.90 0.88 4.62
N MET A 97 0.80 0.17 4.81
CA MET A 97 0.82 -1.25 5.13
C MET A 97 0.63 -2.09 3.88
N THR A 98 1.48 -3.09 3.71
CA THR A 98 1.35 -4.15 2.71
C THR A 98 1.58 -5.51 3.34
N THR A 99 1.58 -6.58 2.56
CA THR A 99 1.76 -7.94 3.06
C THR A 99 2.82 -8.71 2.28
N GLN A 100 3.42 -9.70 2.95
CA GLN A 100 4.31 -10.68 2.35
C GLN A 100 3.55 -11.79 1.62
N VAL A 101 2.21 -11.84 1.77
CA VAL A 101 1.37 -12.85 1.12
C VAL A 101 1.12 -12.44 -0.32
N THR A 102 1.47 -13.35 -1.24
CA THR A 102 1.56 -13.03 -2.67
C THR A 102 0.20 -12.90 -3.35
N ASN A 103 -0.84 -13.62 -2.89
CA ASN A 103 -2.09 -13.78 -3.65
C ASN A 103 -3.31 -13.14 -3.00
N GLU A 104 -3.32 -12.93 -1.68
CA GLU A 104 -4.52 -12.46 -0.96
C GLU A 104 -4.52 -10.93 -0.74
N GLY A 105 -3.37 -10.29 -0.91
CA GLY A 105 -3.22 -8.87 -0.59
C GLY A 105 -3.30 -8.58 0.91
N SER A 106 -3.21 -7.31 1.29
CA SER A 106 -3.36 -6.87 2.66
C SER A 106 -4.83 -6.59 3.00
N ASN A 107 -5.25 -6.94 4.20
CA ASN A 107 -6.56 -6.61 4.74
C ASN A 107 -6.48 -6.45 6.26
N MET A 108 -6.10 -5.27 6.71
CA MET A 108 -6.00 -4.95 8.14
C MET A 108 -7.35 -5.04 8.86
N SER A 109 -8.47 -5.06 8.13
CA SER A 109 -9.80 -5.17 8.72
C SER A 109 -10.14 -6.58 9.24
N VAL A 110 -9.30 -7.57 8.98
CA VAL A 110 -9.51 -8.95 9.47
C VAL A 110 -9.32 -9.04 10.98
N TYR A 111 -8.36 -8.30 11.53
CA TYR A 111 -8.04 -8.33 12.96
C TYR A 111 -8.40 -7.02 13.65
N GLU A 112 -8.92 -7.11 14.88
CA GLU A 112 -9.30 -5.90 15.66
C GLU A 112 -8.14 -4.93 15.89
N VAL A 113 -6.94 -5.45 16.11
CA VAL A 113 -5.72 -4.63 16.27
C VAL A 113 -5.43 -3.84 14.99
N GLY A 114 -5.53 -4.48 13.83
CA GLY A 114 -5.36 -3.82 12.54
C GLY A 114 -6.41 -2.74 12.29
N LYS A 115 -7.68 -3.02 12.58
CA LYS A 115 -8.77 -2.02 12.49
C LYS A 115 -8.52 -0.81 13.38
N LYS A 116 -8.10 -1.04 14.63
CA LYS A 116 -7.82 0.01 15.60
C LYS A 116 -6.72 0.93 15.07
N ILE A 117 -5.58 0.36 14.68
CA ILE A 117 -4.42 1.10 14.17
C ILE A 117 -4.79 1.90 12.91
N LYS A 118 -5.45 1.27 11.95
CA LYS A 118 -5.87 1.91 10.70
C LYS A 118 -6.80 3.10 10.94
N ARG A 119 -7.78 2.94 11.83
CA ARG A 119 -8.75 4.00 12.18
C ARG A 119 -8.10 5.12 12.98
N GLU A 120 -7.23 4.79 13.93
CA GLU A 120 -6.62 5.75 14.84
C GLU A 120 -5.54 6.60 14.15
N PHE A 121 -4.72 5.97 13.31
CA PHE A 121 -3.60 6.65 12.66
C PHE A 121 -3.84 7.02 11.20
N GLY A 122 -4.94 6.60 10.61
CA GLY A 122 -5.21 6.90 9.21
C GLY A 122 -4.18 6.32 8.25
N LEU A 123 -3.62 5.15 8.55
CA LEU A 123 -2.64 4.48 7.69
C LEU A 123 -3.21 4.21 6.30
N LEU A 124 -2.33 4.23 5.30
CA LEU A 124 -2.65 3.72 3.98
C LEU A 124 -2.46 2.19 3.97
N GLU A 125 -3.26 1.53 3.18
CA GLU A 125 -3.18 0.08 2.96
C GLU A 125 -3.07 -0.21 1.47
N ALA A 126 -2.09 -1.02 1.09
CA ALA A 126 -1.83 -1.31 -0.32
C ALA A 126 -2.82 -2.31 -0.92
N TYR A 127 -3.60 -3.02 -0.10
CA TYR A 127 -4.58 -4.02 -0.50
C TYR A 127 -3.98 -5.06 -1.46
N ASP A 128 -4.43 -5.08 -2.71
CA ASP A 128 -4.01 -5.98 -3.78
C ASP A 128 -2.90 -5.43 -4.68
N MET A 129 -2.35 -4.25 -4.33
CA MET A 129 -1.15 -3.75 -5.01
C MET A 129 0.04 -4.68 -4.77
N THR A 130 0.86 -4.89 -5.79
CA THR A 130 2.19 -5.46 -5.56
C THR A 130 3.06 -4.49 -4.77
N LEU A 131 4.09 -5.01 -4.11
CA LEU A 131 5.03 -4.16 -3.37
C LEU A 131 5.67 -3.10 -4.28
N GLU A 132 6.07 -3.48 -5.49
CA GLU A 132 6.68 -2.60 -6.48
C GLU A 132 5.71 -1.49 -6.92
N ALA A 133 4.44 -1.83 -7.12
CA ALA A 133 3.42 -0.84 -7.45
C ALA A 133 3.22 0.16 -6.31
N ALA A 134 3.13 -0.29 -5.06
CA ALA A 134 3.00 0.57 -3.90
C ALA A 134 4.22 1.50 -3.73
N VAL A 135 5.44 0.96 -3.87
CA VAL A 135 6.70 1.74 -3.78
C VAL A 135 6.76 2.81 -4.85
N THR A 136 6.59 2.42 -6.10
CA THR A 136 6.72 3.37 -7.23
C THR A 136 5.61 4.42 -7.20
N LYS A 137 4.41 4.03 -6.80
CA LYS A 137 3.29 4.96 -6.66
C LYS A 137 3.51 6.01 -5.60
N ILE A 138 3.97 5.63 -4.41
CA ILE A 138 4.25 6.62 -3.36
C ILE A 138 5.44 7.52 -3.73
N MET A 139 6.49 7.00 -4.37
CA MET A 139 7.60 7.80 -4.89
C MET A 139 7.12 8.85 -5.90
N TRP A 140 6.18 8.49 -6.78
CA TRP A 140 5.56 9.42 -7.70
C TRP A 140 4.67 10.46 -6.99
N ILE A 141 3.88 10.05 -5.99
CA ILE A 141 3.00 10.95 -5.23
C ILE A 141 3.81 11.99 -4.47
N LEU A 142 4.92 11.60 -3.84
CA LEU A 142 5.77 12.51 -3.08
C LEU A 142 6.43 13.60 -3.93
N THR A 143 6.52 13.43 -5.25
CA THR A 143 6.93 14.53 -6.13
C THR A 143 5.87 15.61 -6.29
N GLN A 144 4.63 15.34 -5.88
CA GLN A 144 3.49 16.23 -6.06
C GLN A 144 3.01 16.85 -4.75
N THR A 145 2.98 16.06 -3.67
CA THR A 145 2.46 16.51 -2.38
C THR A 145 2.97 15.65 -1.23
N ARG A 146 3.01 16.24 -0.03
CA ARG A 146 3.20 15.57 1.26
C ARG A 146 2.00 15.76 2.20
N GLU A 147 0.96 16.44 1.73
CA GLU A 147 -0.28 16.63 2.48
C GLU A 147 -1.00 15.28 2.63
N PRO A 148 -1.26 14.80 3.86
CA PRO A 148 -1.76 13.44 4.11
C PRO A 148 -3.06 13.10 3.35
N GLU A 149 -4.02 14.02 3.33
CA GLU A 149 -5.29 13.78 2.63
C GLU A 149 -5.10 13.69 1.11
N LYS A 150 -4.23 14.51 0.55
CA LYS A 150 -3.93 14.49 -0.89
C LYS A 150 -3.10 13.26 -1.26
N VAL A 151 -2.17 12.85 -0.41
CA VAL A 151 -1.43 11.59 -0.56
C VAL A 151 -2.41 10.42 -0.59
N ARG A 152 -3.37 10.38 0.35
CA ARG A 152 -4.42 9.35 0.41
C ARG A 152 -5.26 9.31 -0.87
N GLU A 153 -5.74 10.46 -1.33
CA GLU A 153 -6.54 10.57 -2.56
C GLU A 153 -5.79 9.99 -3.75
N LEU A 154 -4.55 10.42 -3.97
CA LEU A 154 -3.72 9.97 -5.09
C LEU A 154 -3.32 8.49 -4.95
N PHE A 155 -3.10 7.99 -3.72
CA PHE A 155 -2.72 6.61 -3.49
C PHE A 155 -3.85 5.64 -3.88
N TYR A 156 -5.11 5.99 -3.61
CA TYR A 156 -6.27 5.17 -3.99
C TYR A 156 -6.85 5.49 -5.38
N GLN A 157 -6.32 6.49 -6.04
CA GLN A 157 -6.63 6.71 -7.46
C GLN A 157 -5.95 5.61 -8.29
N THR A 158 -6.74 4.80 -8.99
CA THR A 158 -6.21 3.72 -9.83
C THR A 158 -5.36 4.25 -10.97
N VAL A 159 -4.15 3.72 -11.14
CA VAL A 159 -3.24 3.99 -12.25
C VAL A 159 -2.93 2.66 -12.94
N ASN A 160 -3.41 2.49 -14.17
CA ASN A 160 -3.20 1.28 -14.96
C ASN A 160 -3.52 -0.04 -14.21
N HIS A 161 -4.64 -0.05 -13.49
CA HIS A 161 -5.12 -1.21 -12.71
C HIS A 161 -4.18 -1.67 -11.57
N ASP A 162 -3.37 -0.79 -11.04
CA ASP A 162 -2.45 -1.07 -9.93
C ASP A 162 -3.16 -1.42 -8.62
N ILE A 163 -4.41 -1.02 -8.46
CA ILE A 163 -5.29 -1.37 -7.36
C ILE A 163 -6.70 -1.64 -7.88
N LEU A 164 -7.23 -2.81 -7.58
CA LEU A 164 -8.60 -3.21 -7.94
C LEU A 164 -9.54 -3.20 -6.74
N TRP A 165 -8.98 -3.39 -5.54
CA TRP A 165 -9.73 -3.36 -4.30
C TRP A 165 -10.21 -1.94 -4.00
N LYS A 166 -11.52 -1.77 -3.85
CA LYS A 166 -12.11 -0.55 -3.31
C LYS A 166 -12.73 -0.91 -1.98
N SER A 167 -12.24 -0.30 -0.90
CA SER A 167 -12.95 -0.38 0.38
C SER A 167 -14.33 0.26 0.18
N SER A 168 -15.37 -0.52 0.36
CA SER A 168 -16.75 -0.05 0.45
C SER A 168 -16.92 0.81 1.70
#